data_21f4533d2a00cc56777e73a82c76ff89
#
_entry.id   21f4533d2a00cc56777e73a82c76ff89
#
_cell.length_a   1.000
_cell.length_b   1.000
_cell.length_c   1.000
_cell.angle_alpha   90.00
_cell.angle_beta   90.00
_cell.angle_gamma   90.00
#
_symmetry.space_group_name_H-M   'P 1'
#
loop_
_entity.id
_entity.type
_entity.pdbx_description
1 polymer ?
#
loop_
_entity_poly.entity_id
_entity_poly.type
_entity_poly.pdbx_seq_one_letter_code
_entity_poly.pdbx_strand_id
1 'polypeptide(L)'
;VFNTAMTGYPESLTDPSYAGQLMVLTYPLVGNYGVPPFSIEENGLPNLMESEKIHAEAIIVSDYSEEYSHWNAVESLSDWLKREMIPGITGIDTRALTKKIREHGVMMGRIVIGTADNEGESGKVKGESEGEMPDYGSINYVDRVSCKEIIVYLPDGTEMSFPVDTDNFQLSTFNFQLLKRVVLLDCGVKANIIRSLLKRN
;
A
#
# COMPACT_ATOMS: atom_id res chain seq x y z
N VAL A 1 0.79 -6.73 10.02
CA VAL A 1 1.85 -7.22 9.12
C VAL A 1 3.15 -6.48 9.38
N PHE A 2 4.30 -7.01 8.97
CA PHE A 2 5.57 -6.31 9.04
C PHE A 2 6.33 -6.40 7.71
N ASN A 3 7.13 -5.36 7.43
CA ASN A 3 8.04 -5.31 6.30
C ASN A 3 9.47 -5.09 6.81
N THR A 4 10.42 -5.86 6.28
CA THR A 4 11.83 -5.82 6.67
C THR A 4 12.73 -5.08 5.68
N ALA A 5 12.17 -4.51 4.62
CA ALA A 5 12.91 -3.73 3.66
C ALA A 5 13.53 -2.48 4.30
N MET A 6 14.75 -2.15 3.92
CA MET A 6 15.45 -0.95 4.38
C MET A 6 15.03 0.30 3.60
N THR A 7 14.55 0.11 2.39
CA THR A 7 14.14 1.17 1.45
C THR A 7 12.82 0.79 0.80
N GLY A 8 12.19 1.69 0.05
CA GLY A 8 10.99 1.40 -0.71
C GLY A 8 9.71 1.44 0.12
N TYR A 9 9.65 2.31 1.12
CA TYR A 9 8.38 2.47 1.85
C TYR A 9 7.28 3.12 0.99
N PRO A 10 7.53 3.99 -0.01
CA PRO A 10 6.47 4.46 -0.90
C PRO A 10 5.86 3.31 -1.71
N GLU A 11 6.70 2.44 -2.28
CA GLU A 11 6.25 1.25 -3.00
C GLU A 11 5.49 0.29 -2.07
N SER A 12 5.98 0.10 -0.84
CA SER A 12 5.32 -0.77 0.14
C SER A 12 3.97 -0.22 0.59
N LEU A 13 3.85 1.08 0.84
CA LEU A 13 2.61 1.69 1.29
C LEU A 13 1.53 1.70 0.20
N THR A 14 1.95 1.84 -1.07
CA THR A 14 1.05 1.82 -2.23
C THR A 14 0.78 0.42 -2.77
N ASP A 15 1.33 -0.62 -2.17
CA ASP A 15 1.08 -2.01 -2.55
C ASP A 15 -0.32 -2.45 -2.10
N PRO A 16 -1.23 -2.82 -3.03
CA PRO A 16 -2.57 -3.28 -2.70
C PRO A 16 -2.62 -4.49 -1.77
N SER A 17 -1.54 -5.27 -1.69
CA SER A 17 -1.43 -6.42 -0.78
C SER A 17 -1.54 -6.05 0.70
N TYR A 18 -1.33 -4.77 1.05
CA TYR A 18 -1.42 -4.30 2.44
C TYR A 18 -2.77 -3.68 2.79
N ALA A 19 -3.76 -3.77 1.91
CA ALA A 19 -5.11 -3.27 2.20
C ALA A 19 -5.69 -3.92 3.48
N GLY A 20 -6.24 -3.08 4.36
CA GLY A 20 -6.81 -3.50 5.62
C GLY A 20 -5.78 -3.89 6.70
N GLN A 21 -4.50 -3.59 6.53
CA GLN A 21 -3.46 -4.01 7.45
C GLN A 21 -2.72 -2.83 8.09
N LEU A 22 -2.39 -2.97 9.37
CA LEU A 22 -1.43 -2.10 10.05
C LEU A 22 -0.02 -2.57 9.69
N MET A 23 0.79 -1.71 9.08
CA MET A 23 2.13 -2.04 8.59
C MET A 23 3.20 -1.64 9.60
N VAL A 24 3.96 -2.61 10.07
CA VAL A 24 5.16 -2.39 10.90
C VAL A 24 6.38 -2.34 10.01
N LEU A 25 7.08 -1.22 9.98
CA LEU A 25 8.37 -1.10 9.29
C LEU A 25 9.48 -1.39 10.30
N THR A 26 10.24 -2.46 10.04
CA THR A 26 11.25 -2.94 11.01
C THR A 26 12.58 -2.23 10.90
N TYR A 27 12.83 -1.51 9.80
CA TYR A 27 14.00 -0.67 9.69
C TYR A 27 13.90 0.48 10.70
N PRO A 28 14.95 0.75 11.48
CA PRO A 28 14.84 1.65 12.64
C PRO A 28 14.42 3.05 12.27
N LEU A 29 15.01 3.65 11.24
CA LEU A 29 14.76 5.02 10.83
C LEU A 29 13.96 5.07 9.54
N VAL A 30 12.80 5.70 9.57
CA VAL A 30 11.90 5.87 8.41
C VAL A 30 11.63 7.36 8.18
N GLY A 31 11.44 7.76 6.92
CA GLY A 31 11.16 9.15 6.53
C GLY A 31 12.37 9.92 6.01
N ASN A 32 13.58 9.45 6.27
CA ASN A 32 14.84 10.14 5.98
C ASN A 32 15.10 10.44 4.49
N TYR A 33 14.46 9.76 3.56
CA TYR A 33 14.58 10.08 2.14
C TYR A 33 13.33 10.72 1.51
N GLY A 34 12.27 10.91 2.30
CA GLY A 34 11.05 11.58 1.84
C GLY A 34 10.22 10.75 0.86
N VAL A 35 9.36 11.40 0.11
CA VAL A 35 8.45 10.79 -0.85
C VAL A 35 8.70 11.39 -2.23
N PRO A 36 8.88 10.58 -3.27
CA PRO A 36 9.04 11.07 -4.64
C PRO A 36 7.72 11.66 -5.16
N PRO A 37 7.78 12.51 -6.21
CA PRO A 37 6.56 13.02 -6.83
C PRO A 37 5.75 11.86 -7.42
N PHE A 38 4.45 11.90 -7.20
CA PHE A 38 3.54 11.02 -7.93
C PHE A 38 3.54 11.40 -9.40
N SER A 39 3.77 10.45 -10.27
CA SER A 39 3.69 10.63 -11.72
C SER A 39 3.22 9.34 -12.38
N ILE A 40 2.62 9.49 -13.55
CA ILE A 40 2.17 8.37 -14.38
C ILE A 40 3.16 8.24 -15.53
N GLU A 41 3.61 7.02 -15.82
CA GLU A 41 4.42 6.69 -16.99
C GLU A 41 3.58 6.80 -18.28
N GLU A 42 4.23 6.81 -19.43
CA GLU A 42 3.55 6.86 -20.75
C GLU A 42 2.57 5.69 -20.95
N ASN A 43 2.81 4.57 -20.28
CA ASN A 43 1.97 3.37 -20.31
C ASN A 43 0.82 3.38 -19.28
N GLY A 44 0.49 4.53 -18.68
CA GLY A 44 -0.59 4.68 -17.71
C GLY A 44 -0.27 4.16 -16.30
N LEU A 45 0.90 3.59 -16.06
CA LEU A 45 1.27 3.03 -14.76
C LEU A 45 1.90 4.08 -13.83
N PRO A 46 1.63 4.00 -12.51
CA PRO A 46 2.31 4.84 -11.53
C PRO A 46 3.83 4.64 -11.57
N ASN A 47 4.58 5.73 -11.65
CA ASN A 47 6.03 5.69 -11.56
C ASN A 47 6.48 5.64 -10.09
N LEU A 48 7.46 4.79 -9.75
CA LEU A 48 8.03 4.64 -8.39
C LEU A 48 7.03 4.25 -7.29
N MET A 49 5.81 3.86 -7.65
CA MET A 49 4.76 3.41 -6.76
C MET A 49 4.08 2.16 -7.34
N GLU A 50 3.38 1.41 -6.51
CA GLU A 50 2.68 0.19 -6.93
C GLU A 50 1.21 0.42 -7.26
N SER A 51 0.66 1.57 -6.81
CA SER A 51 -0.67 2.06 -7.15
C SER A 51 -0.77 3.57 -6.88
N GLU A 52 -1.93 4.15 -7.12
CA GLU A 52 -2.17 5.60 -7.00
C GLU A 52 -2.36 6.09 -5.56
N LYS A 53 -2.55 5.21 -4.58
CA LYS A 53 -2.87 5.57 -3.19
C LYS A 53 -2.19 4.65 -2.18
N ILE A 54 -2.16 5.09 -0.92
CA ILE A 54 -1.75 4.24 0.20
C ILE A 54 -2.86 3.21 0.48
N HIS A 55 -2.50 1.94 0.62
CA HIS A 55 -3.41 0.84 0.95
C HIS A 55 -3.30 0.38 2.41
N ALA A 56 -2.16 0.61 3.06
CA ALA A 56 -2.02 0.30 4.48
C ALA A 56 -2.93 1.20 5.32
N GLU A 57 -3.58 0.63 6.34
CA GLU A 57 -4.49 1.38 7.24
C GLU A 57 -3.71 2.25 8.25
N ALA A 58 -2.46 1.93 8.51
CA ALA A 58 -1.54 2.72 9.32
C ALA A 58 -0.11 2.23 9.17
N ILE A 59 0.86 3.06 9.58
CA ILE A 59 2.25 2.66 9.73
C ILE A 59 2.71 2.72 11.19
N ILE A 60 3.58 1.80 11.56
CA ILE A 60 4.21 1.72 12.88
C ILE A 60 5.71 1.66 12.67
N VAL A 61 6.43 2.63 13.24
CA VAL A 61 7.88 2.78 13.08
C VAL A 61 8.57 2.94 14.44
N SER A 62 9.86 2.62 14.51
CA SER A 62 10.66 2.90 15.70
C SER A 62 11.01 4.38 15.76
N ASP A 63 11.77 4.85 14.79
CA ASP A 63 12.23 6.23 14.72
C ASP A 63 11.75 6.86 13.40
N TYR A 64 11.33 8.10 13.48
CA TYR A 64 10.88 8.89 12.35
C TYR A 64 11.83 10.08 12.13
N SER A 65 12.26 10.28 10.89
CA SER A 65 13.01 11.48 10.50
C SER A 65 12.05 12.54 9.97
N GLU A 66 12.01 13.68 10.63
CA GLU A 66 11.22 14.84 10.18
C GLU A 66 11.83 15.47 8.92
N GLU A 67 13.17 15.41 8.81
CA GLU A 67 13.91 15.93 7.68
C GLU A 67 14.21 14.80 6.67
N TYR A 68 14.09 15.13 5.41
CA TYR A 68 14.45 14.23 4.32
C TYR A 68 15.48 14.87 3.39
N SER A 69 16.29 14.04 2.74
CA SER A 69 17.44 14.51 1.95
C SER A 69 17.63 13.81 0.60
N HIS A 70 16.66 13.03 0.14
CA HIS A 70 16.80 12.37 -1.15
C HIS A 70 16.55 13.34 -2.30
N TRP A 71 17.39 13.30 -3.34
CA TRP A 71 17.33 14.20 -4.49
C TRP A 71 15.98 14.21 -5.24
N ASN A 72 15.25 13.09 -5.19
CA ASN A 72 13.95 12.93 -5.87
C ASN A 72 12.77 13.15 -4.92
N ALA A 73 12.98 13.54 -3.69
CA ALA A 73 11.90 13.77 -2.75
C ALA A 73 11.29 15.16 -2.93
N VAL A 74 9.97 15.25 -2.88
CA VAL A 74 9.22 16.50 -2.99
C VAL A 74 8.44 16.82 -1.71
N GLU A 75 8.20 15.83 -0.87
CA GLU A 75 7.48 16.00 0.40
C GLU A 75 7.99 15.04 1.47
N SER A 76 7.66 15.33 2.73
CA SER A 76 7.93 14.42 3.84
C SER A 76 6.95 13.25 3.85
N LEU A 77 7.37 12.12 4.44
CA LEU A 77 6.46 11.00 4.67
C LEU A 77 5.27 11.43 5.56
N SER A 78 5.48 12.30 6.55
CA SER A 78 4.42 12.81 7.42
C SER A 78 3.36 13.60 6.64
N ASP A 79 3.77 14.46 5.72
CA ASP A 79 2.83 15.27 4.94
C ASP A 79 2.04 14.40 3.97
N TRP A 80 2.69 13.42 3.35
CA TRP A 80 2.00 12.44 2.52
C TRP A 80 0.96 11.64 3.31
N LEU A 81 1.34 11.09 4.48
CA LEU A 81 0.42 10.34 5.34
C LEU A 81 -0.77 11.21 5.81
N LYS A 82 -0.53 12.48 6.16
CA LYS A 82 -1.61 13.42 6.53
C LYS A 82 -2.57 13.68 5.37
N ARG A 83 -2.03 13.89 4.17
CA ARG A 83 -2.83 14.10 2.96
C ARG A 83 -3.72 12.90 2.65
N GLU A 84 -3.19 11.69 2.81
CA GLU A 84 -3.92 10.43 2.61
C GLU A 84 -4.77 10.01 3.82
N MET A 85 -4.71 10.78 4.92
CA MET A 85 -5.40 10.48 6.19
C MET A 85 -5.00 9.13 6.82
N ILE A 86 -3.75 8.74 6.65
CA ILE A 86 -3.20 7.49 7.19
C ILE A 86 -2.45 7.77 8.50
N PRO A 87 -2.83 7.18 9.63
CA PRO A 87 -2.14 7.38 10.89
C PRO A 87 -0.75 6.75 10.90
N GLY A 88 0.23 7.45 11.48
CA GLY A 88 1.57 6.97 11.75
C GLY A 88 1.86 6.95 13.24
N ILE A 89 2.49 5.89 13.73
CA ILE A 89 2.91 5.74 15.13
C ILE A 89 4.42 5.58 15.17
N THR A 90 5.09 6.40 15.97
CA THR A 90 6.54 6.33 16.20
C THR A 90 6.86 6.00 17.66
N GLY A 91 8.10 5.62 17.94
CA GLY A 91 8.55 5.30 19.30
C GLY A 91 8.21 3.88 19.75
N ILE A 92 7.85 2.99 18.83
CA ILE A 92 7.50 1.59 19.13
C ILE A 92 8.73 0.70 18.89
N ASP A 93 8.98 -0.25 19.79
CA ASP A 93 9.95 -1.33 19.55
C ASP A 93 9.41 -2.27 18.45
N THR A 94 9.64 -1.88 17.20
CA THR A 94 9.18 -2.63 16.02
C THR A 94 9.83 -4.00 15.91
N ARG A 95 11.03 -4.18 16.51
CA ARG A 95 11.71 -5.47 16.53
C ARG A 95 11.02 -6.45 17.49
N ALA A 96 10.66 -6.02 18.70
CA ALA A 96 9.91 -6.84 19.64
C ALA A 96 8.51 -7.17 19.09
N LEU A 97 7.84 -6.19 18.48
CA LEU A 97 6.53 -6.39 17.84
C LEU A 97 6.62 -7.41 16.69
N THR A 98 7.64 -7.30 15.84
CA THR A 98 7.85 -8.25 14.73
C THR A 98 8.10 -9.67 15.23
N LYS A 99 8.89 -9.86 16.29
CA LYS A 99 9.08 -11.18 16.90
C LYS A 99 7.74 -11.76 17.37
N LYS A 100 6.92 -10.96 18.05
CA LYS A 100 5.59 -11.36 18.51
C LYS A 100 4.68 -11.76 17.35
N ILE A 101 4.64 -10.99 16.27
CA ILE A 101 3.85 -11.30 15.07
C ILE A 101 4.33 -12.62 14.44
N ARG A 102 5.65 -12.85 14.37
CA ARG A 102 6.21 -14.10 13.82
C ARG A 102 5.85 -15.34 14.64
N GLU A 103 5.79 -15.20 15.95
CA GLU A 103 5.46 -16.31 16.85
C GLU A 103 3.97 -16.66 16.83
N HIS A 104 3.09 -15.64 16.71
CA HIS A 104 1.65 -15.82 16.78
C HIS A 104 0.98 -15.93 15.40
N GLY A 105 1.70 -15.56 14.32
CA GLY A 105 1.11 -15.47 12.98
C GLY A 105 0.30 -14.19 12.78
N VAL A 106 -0.90 -14.31 12.21
CA VAL A 106 -1.80 -13.18 12.00
C VAL A 106 -2.35 -12.69 13.35
N MET A 107 -2.19 -11.40 13.60
CA MET A 107 -2.70 -10.74 14.81
C MET A 107 -3.59 -9.57 14.43
N MET A 108 -4.74 -9.48 15.05
CA MET A 108 -5.58 -8.30 14.98
C MET A 108 -5.00 -7.18 15.82
N GLY A 109 -5.10 -5.93 15.34
CA GLY A 109 -4.62 -4.75 16.03
C GLY A 109 -5.57 -3.58 15.84
N ARG A 110 -5.60 -2.67 16.83
CA ARG A 110 -6.37 -1.43 16.77
C ARG A 110 -5.53 -0.27 17.24
N ILE A 111 -5.65 0.85 16.56
CA ILE A 111 -5.10 2.13 17.00
C ILE A 111 -6.23 2.88 17.73
N VAL A 112 -5.96 3.27 18.96
CA VAL A 112 -6.89 4.06 19.78
C VAL A 112 -6.24 5.40 20.08
N ILE A 113 -6.91 6.49 19.71
CA ILE A 113 -6.47 7.85 20.03
C ILE A 113 -7.15 8.23 21.33
N GLY A 114 -6.37 8.39 22.41
CA GLY A 114 -6.87 8.92 23.69
C GLY A 114 -7.08 10.43 23.63
N THR A 115 -8.09 10.95 24.31
CA THR A 115 -8.20 12.38 24.59
C THR A 115 -7.19 12.77 25.66
N ALA A 116 -6.59 13.93 25.51
CA ALA A 116 -5.46 14.42 26.33
C ALA A 116 -5.79 14.75 27.80
N ASP A 117 -6.88 14.28 28.33
CA ASP A 117 -7.37 14.62 29.69
C ASP A 117 -6.69 13.83 30.83
N ASN A 118 -5.74 12.95 30.51
CA ASN A 118 -4.92 12.24 31.50
C ASN A 118 -3.44 12.53 31.33
N GLU A 119 -3.04 13.76 31.67
CA GLU A 119 -1.64 14.08 31.92
C GLU A 119 -1.17 13.26 33.14
N GLY A 120 -0.35 12.24 32.90
CA GLY A 120 0.37 11.68 34.03
C GLY A 120 0.89 10.25 33.96
N GLU A 121 0.62 9.42 32.99
CA GLU A 121 1.29 8.12 32.94
C GLU A 121 1.75 7.75 31.52
N SER A 122 3.06 7.80 31.31
CA SER A 122 3.68 7.34 30.09
C SER A 122 3.33 5.88 29.80
N GLY A 123 2.62 5.63 28.72
CA GLY A 123 2.83 4.42 27.94
C GLY A 123 2.04 3.16 28.29
N LYS A 124 1.06 3.20 29.17
CA LYS A 124 0.10 2.08 29.32
C LYS A 124 -1.27 2.47 28.85
N VAL A 125 -1.53 2.32 27.56
CA VAL A 125 -2.89 2.27 27.06
C VAL A 125 -3.53 0.99 27.64
N LYS A 126 -4.15 1.10 28.80
CA LYS A 126 -5.18 0.14 29.24
C LYS A 126 -6.42 0.45 28.44
N GLY A 127 -6.42 0.04 27.19
CA GLY A 127 -7.61 0.09 26.37
C GLY A 127 -8.30 -1.25 26.43
N GLU A 128 -9.17 -1.45 27.37
CA GLU A 128 -10.37 -2.23 27.10
C GLU A 128 -11.19 -1.37 26.13
N SER A 129 -10.90 -1.47 24.84
CA SER A 129 -11.72 -0.84 23.82
C SER A 129 -13.04 -1.61 23.79
N GLU A 130 -14.08 -1.03 24.35
CA GLU A 130 -15.45 -1.47 24.17
C GLU A 130 -15.81 -1.43 22.69
N GLY A 131 -15.80 -2.56 22.05
CA GLY A 131 -16.19 -2.76 20.65
C GLY A 131 -15.54 -4.02 20.09
N GLU A 132 -16.37 -4.87 19.53
CA GLU A 132 -15.89 -6.06 18.83
C GLU A 132 -14.96 -5.66 17.69
N MET A 133 -13.83 -6.37 17.56
CA MET A 133 -12.95 -6.23 16.41
C MET A 133 -13.70 -6.74 15.17
N PRO A 134 -13.70 -6.01 14.06
CA PRO A 134 -14.34 -6.52 12.85
C PRO A 134 -13.67 -7.83 12.44
N ASP A 135 -14.50 -8.80 12.05
CA ASP A 135 -13.97 -10.04 11.48
C ASP A 135 -13.30 -9.73 10.14
N TYR A 136 -11.98 -9.80 10.12
CA TYR A 136 -11.18 -9.59 8.90
C TYR A 136 -11.61 -10.53 7.77
N GLY A 137 -12.02 -11.76 8.10
CA GLY A 137 -12.47 -12.76 7.13
C GLY A 137 -13.80 -12.42 6.45
N SER A 138 -14.61 -11.53 7.05
CA SER A 138 -15.89 -11.10 6.49
C SER A 138 -15.78 -9.97 5.47
N ILE A 139 -14.60 -9.33 5.35
CA ILE A 139 -14.38 -8.17 4.49
C ILE A 139 -13.84 -8.64 3.13
N ASN A 140 -14.51 -8.26 2.05
CA ASN A 140 -14.03 -8.52 0.69
C ASN A 140 -12.96 -7.48 0.29
N TYR A 141 -11.70 -7.76 0.65
CA TYR A 141 -10.58 -6.87 0.29
C TYR A 141 -10.28 -6.88 -1.22
N VAL A 142 -10.55 -7.97 -1.91
CA VAL A 142 -10.37 -8.02 -3.37
C VAL A 142 -11.24 -6.97 -4.05
N ASP A 143 -12.47 -6.81 -3.62
CA ASP A 143 -13.36 -5.78 -4.15
C ASP A 143 -12.83 -4.34 -3.91
N ARG A 144 -12.08 -4.12 -2.84
CA ARG A 144 -11.50 -2.81 -2.52
C ARG A 144 -10.27 -2.45 -3.36
N VAL A 145 -9.53 -3.44 -3.86
CA VAL A 145 -8.23 -3.25 -4.50
C VAL A 145 -8.21 -3.60 -5.97
N SER A 146 -9.18 -4.39 -6.48
CA SER A 146 -9.26 -4.73 -7.90
C SER A 146 -9.82 -3.58 -8.73
N CYS A 147 -9.37 -3.48 -9.96
CA CYS A 147 -9.93 -2.56 -10.95
C CYS A 147 -11.41 -2.87 -11.21
N LYS A 148 -12.18 -1.86 -11.62
CA LYS A 148 -13.61 -1.99 -11.93
C LYS A 148 -13.88 -2.04 -13.42
N GLU A 149 -12.83 -1.93 -14.22
CA GLU A 149 -12.86 -1.93 -15.67
C GLU A 149 -11.86 -2.95 -16.21
N ILE A 150 -12.05 -3.34 -17.46
CA ILE A 150 -11.06 -4.12 -18.19
C ILE A 150 -10.01 -3.15 -18.72
N ILE A 151 -8.77 -3.30 -18.28
CA ILE A 151 -7.68 -2.44 -18.70
C ILE A 151 -6.75 -3.24 -19.62
N VAL A 152 -6.45 -2.67 -20.77
CA VAL A 152 -5.54 -3.25 -21.77
C VAL A 152 -4.29 -2.38 -21.86
N TYR A 153 -3.15 -2.96 -21.57
CA TYR A 153 -1.85 -2.33 -21.71
C TYR A 153 -1.14 -2.86 -22.96
N LEU A 154 -0.69 -1.96 -23.82
CA LEU A 154 0.06 -2.31 -25.03
C LEU A 154 1.57 -2.06 -24.83
N PRO A 155 2.43 -2.77 -25.58
CA PRO A 155 3.88 -2.60 -25.51
C PRO A 155 4.37 -1.20 -25.88
N ASP A 156 3.60 -0.47 -26.69
CA ASP A 156 3.91 0.91 -27.12
C ASP A 156 3.56 1.97 -26.06
N GLY A 157 3.09 1.54 -24.88
CA GLY A 157 2.67 2.42 -23.81
C GLY A 157 1.21 2.83 -23.86
N THR A 158 0.44 2.37 -24.83
CA THR A 158 -0.98 2.67 -24.91
C THR A 158 -1.75 1.92 -23.82
N GLU A 159 -2.57 2.63 -23.06
CA GLU A 159 -3.54 2.10 -22.12
C GLU A 159 -4.97 2.35 -22.65
N MET A 160 -5.83 1.35 -22.54
CA MET A 160 -7.24 1.46 -22.87
C MET A 160 -8.07 0.83 -21.77
N SER A 161 -9.16 1.48 -21.35
CA SER A 161 -10.11 0.89 -20.41
C SER A 161 -11.48 0.68 -21.05
N PHE A 162 -12.17 -0.36 -20.59
CA PHE A 162 -13.48 -0.76 -21.07
C PHE A 162 -14.36 -1.16 -19.90
N PRO A 163 -15.64 -0.74 -19.88
CA PRO A 163 -16.55 -1.20 -18.85
C PRO A 163 -16.69 -2.73 -18.90
N VAL A 164 -16.83 -3.33 -17.73
CA VAL A 164 -17.11 -4.77 -17.63
C VAL A 164 -18.55 -5.02 -18.07
N ASP A 165 -18.75 -5.30 -19.36
CA ASP A 165 -19.98 -5.88 -19.88
C ASP A 165 -19.77 -7.39 -19.99
N THR A 166 -20.31 -8.12 -19.02
CA THR A 166 -20.10 -9.57 -18.89
C THR A 166 -20.77 -10.36 -20.00
N ASP A 167 -21.77 -9.79 -20.69
CA ASP A 167 -22.57 -10.53 -21.67
C ASP A 167 -21.99 -10.46 -23.09
N ASN A 168 -21.16 -9.45 -23.39
CA ASN A 168 -20.67 -9.19 -24.74
C ASN A 168 -19.15 -9.00 -24.86
N PHE A 169 -18.38 -9.18 -23.79
CA PHE A 169 -16.94 -8.98 -23.87
C PHE A 169 -16.26 -10.09 -24.69
N GLN A 170 -15.92 -9.79 -25.93
CA GLN A 170 -15.11 -10.65 -26.78
C GLN A 170 -13.70 -10.05 -26.95
N LEU A 171 -12.72 -10.67 -26.32
CA LEU A 171 -11.30 -10.34 -26.53
C LEU A 171 -10.89 -10.37 -28.02
N SER A 172 -11.63 -11.09 -28.85
CA SER A 172 -11.44 -11.19 -30.30
C SER A 172 -11.77 -9.88 -31.05
N THR A 173 -12.49 -8.95 -30.44
CA THR A 173 -12.81 -7.65 -31.06
C THR A 173 -11.56 -6.76 -31.18
N PHE A 174 -10.53 -7.04 -30.40
CA PHE A 174 -9.26 -6.32 -30.47
C PHE A 174 -8.34 -7.00 -31.47
N ASN A 175 -8.28 -6.45 -32.67
CA ASN A 175 -7.45 -6.96 -33.77
C ASN A 175 -5.97 -6.54 -33.59
N PHE A 176 -5.43 -6.78 -32.38
CA PHE A 176 -4.02 -6.55 -32.14
C PHE A 176 -3.20 -7.70 -32.73
N GLN A 177 -2.35 -7.39 -33.67
CA GLN A 177 -1.33 -8.34 -34.19
C GLN A 177 -0.21 -8.55 -33.14
N LEU A 178 -0.59 -8.91 -31.91
CA LEU A 178 0.35 -9.15 -30.83
C LEU A 178 0.82 -10.61 -30.87
N LEU A 179 2.11 -10.80 -30.75
CA LEU A 179 2.74 -12.14 -30.71
C LEU A 179 2.36 -12.92 -29.46
N LYS A 180 2.10 -12.23 -28.35
CA LYS A 180 1.71 -12.83 -27.07
C LYS A 180 0.62 -12.02 -26.40
N ARG A 181 -0.32 -12.70 -25.77
CA ARG A 181 -1.36 -12.11 -24.94
C ARG A 181 -1.27 -12.69 -23.53
N VAL A 182 -1.30 -11.85 -22.53
CA VAL A 182 -1.34 -12.23 -21.12
C VAL A 182 -2.64 -11.69 -20.53
N VAL A 183 -3.44 -12.56 -19.95
CA VAL A 183 -4.63 -12.17 -19.19
C VAL A 183 -4.24 -12.17 -17.72
N LEU A 184 -4.42 -11.03 -17.06
CA LEU A 184 -4.14 -10.84 -15.65
C LEU A 184 -5.46 -10.66 -14.90
N LEU A 185 -5.77 -11.59 -13.99
CA LEU A 185 -6.90 -11.45 -13.09
C LEU A 185 -6.49 -10.53 -11.93
N ASP A 186 -7.09 -9.35 -11.88
CA ASP A 186 -6.75 -8.38 -10.85
C ASP A 186 -7.43 -8.68 -9.51
N CYS A 187 -6.63 -9.03 -8.53
CA CYS A 187 -6.99 -9.18 -7.12
C CYS A 187 -6.15 -8.21 -6.24
N GLY A 188 -5.79 -7.05 -6.78
CA GLY A 188 -4.85 -6.11 -6.18
C GLY A 188 -3.46 -6.24 -6.79
N VAL A 189 -3.37 -6.12 -8.12
CA VAL A 189 -2.11 -6.24 -8.85
C VAL A 189 -1.23 -5.02 -8.64
N LYS A 190 0.07 -5.26 -8.46
CA LYS A 190 1.09 -4.20 -8.39
C LYS A 190 1.45 -3.70 -9.78
N ALA A 191 1.62 -2.39 -9.92
CA ALA A 191 2.08 -1.78 -11.16
C ALA A 191 3.39 -2.42 -11.69
N ASN A 192 4.29 -2.82 -10.81
CA ASN A 192 5.54 -3.48 -11.19
C ASN A 192 5.35 -4.85 -11.85
N ILE A 193 4.27 -5.58 -11.57
CA ILE A 193 3.95 -6.84 -12.26
C ILE A 193 3.61 -6.53 -13.71
N ILE A 194 2.71 -5.57 -13.95
CA ILE A 194 2.30 -5.15 -15.29
C ILE A 194 3.52 -4.63 -16.05
N ARG A 195 4.29 -3.73 -15.44
CA ARG A 195 5.54 -3.17 -15.99
C ARG A 195 6.56 -4.26 -16.38
N SER A 196 6.66 -5.30 -15.56
CA SER A 196 7.54 -6.45 -15.84
C SER A 196 7.04 -7.33 -16.97
N LEU A 197 5.74 -7.45 -17.15
CA LEU A 197 5.15 -8.16 -18.29
C LEU A 197 5.37 -7.39 -19.59
N LEU A 198 5.10 -6.09 -19.61
CA LEU A 198 5.32 -5.22 -20.77
C LEU A 198 6.79 -5.22 -21.25
N LYS A 199 7.75 -5.25 -20.33
CA LYS A 199 9.19 -5.30 -20.68
C LYS A 199 9.64 -6.62 -21.28
N ARG A 200 8.87 -7.70 -21.17
CA ARG A 200 9.25 -9.04 -21.66
C ARG A 200 8.56 -9.44 -22.96
N ASN A 201 7.93 -8.52 -23.59
CA ASN A 201 7.21 -8.75 -24.83
C ASN A 201 8.12 -8.88 -26.04
#